data_f369b27ef3a730469e8cbfc5b6c7806f
#
_entry.id   f369b27ef3a730469e8cbfc5b6c7806f
#
_cell.length_a   1.000
_cell.length_b   1.000
_cell.length_c   1.000
_cell.angle_alpha   90.00
_cell.angle_beta   90.00
_cell.angle_gamma   90.00
#
_symmetry.space_group_name_H-M   'P 1'
#
loop_
_entity.id
_entity.type
_entity.pdbx_description
1 polymer ?
#
loop_
_entity_poly.entity_id
_entity_poly.type
_entity_poly.pdbx_seq_one_letter_code
_entity_poly.pdbx_strand_id
1 'polypeptide(L)'
;MAFDISTILLVAEIALLIPTLLLIILGRREEKGRQTLLREITNTARMVSRQEYFNNVQFGMQTAMKSIRGAVTGSNPRNAEQDEIIKSIEDQIRRARKRGVSVEYLLLKSPDRLQIANRYHAAGAEVRFHSSLIVSDVRYVVFDTKYVLIGLPSSVGANNPTREGYLIPSEGMAEIFLHQFNTKWAEATRYDEYLAEILSEAKSHSPNASVELLSSQLQIPAEEVKRVLATQRIG
;
A
#
# COMPACT_ATOMS: atom_id res chain seq x y z
N MET A 1 -41.45 46.30 24.26
CA MET A 1 -42.02 45.13 23.58
C MET A 1 -41.50 43.87 24.27
N ALA A 2 -42.35 43.26 25.11
CA ALA A 2 -41.97 41.96 25.71
C ALA A 2 -42.29 40.89 24.67
N PHE A 3 -41.28 40.18 24.19
CA PHE A 3 -41.49 38.97 23.38
C PHE A 3 -42.20 37.94 24.26
N ASP A 4 -43.30 37.45 23.79
CA ASP A 4 -44.05 36.40 24.49
C ASP A 4 -43.18 35.13 24.58
N ILE A 5 -43.18 34.50 25.73
CA ILE A 5 -42.37 33.29 26.01
C ILE A 5 -42.65 32.20 24.97
N SER A 6 -43.89 32.12 24.47
CA SER A 6 -44.28 31.17 23.41
C SER A 6 -43.56 31.45 22.07
N THR A 7 -43.31 32.71 21.75
CA THR A 7 -42.60 33.11 20.53
C THR A 7 -41.09 32.76 20.63
N ILE A 8 -40.49 32.90 21.80
CA ILE A 8 -39.10 32.52 22.06
C ILE A 8 -38.92 31.01 21.98
N LEU A 9 -39.85 30.23 22.55
CA LEU A 9 -39.86 28.77 22.45
C LEU A 9 -40.02 28.28 21.02
N LEU A 10 -40.92 28.86 20.25
CA LEU A 10 -41.15 28.51 18.84
C LEU A 10 -39.88 28.78 17.98
N VAL A 11 -39.21 29.90 18.20
CA VAL A 11 -37.96 30.23 17.50
C VAL A 11 -36.85 29.24 17.87
N ALA A 12 -36.76 28.86 19.15
CA ALA A 12 -35.80 27.87 19.60
C ALA A 12 -36.05 26.46 19.01
N GLU A 13 -37.33 26.04 18.93
CA GLU A 13 -37.69 24.76 18.27
C GLU A 13 -37.34 24.77 16.79
N ILE A 14 -37.65 25.82 16.05
CA ILE A 14 -37.27 25.94 14.64
C ILE A 14 -35.75 25.94 14.46
N ALA A 15 -35.03 26.64 15.33
CA ALA A 15 -33.56 26.71 15.30
C ALA A 15 -32.87 25.35 15.56
N LEU A 16 -33.52 24.43 16.29
CA LEU A 16 -33.08 23.06 16.52
C LEU A 16 -33.51 22.08 15.42
N LEU A 17 -34.70 22.29 14.84
CA LEU A 17 -35.25 21.44 13.78
C LEU A 17 -34.45 21.53 12.49
N ILE A 18 -34.02 22.72 12.09
CA ILE A 18 -33.27 22.92 10.86
C ILE A 18 -31.91 22.16 10.82
N PRO A 19 -31.04 22.27 11.84
CA PRO A 19 -29.81 21.49 11.88
C PRO A 19 -30.03 19.97 11.95
N THR A 20 -31.07 19.56 12.71
CA THR A 20 -31.43 18.14 12.81
C THR A 20 -31.89 17.57 11.47
N LEU A 21 -32.71 18.30 10.72
CA LEU A 21 -33.13 17.92 9.38
C LEU A 21 -31.97 17.86 8.40
N LEU A 22 -31.05 18.84 8.47
CA LEU A 22 -29.82 18.84 7.66
C LEU A 22 -28.94 17.63 7.96
N LEU A 23 -28.75 17.28 9.23
CA LEU A 23 -27.98 16.10 9.62
C LEU A 23 -28.63 14.80 9.13
N ILE A 24 -29.97 14.70 9.17
CA ILE A 24 -30.71 13.54 8.64
C ILE A 24 -30.54 13.45 7.11
N ILE A 25 -30.61 14.57 6.39
CA ILE A 25 -30.45 14.59 4.93
C ILE A 25 -29.02 14.22 4.54
N LEU A 26 -28.00 14.75 5.23
CA LEU A 26 -26.59 14.43 5.00
C LEU A 26 -26.30 12.97 5.31
N GLY A 27 -26.77 12.45 6.45
CA GLY A 27 -26.64 11.05 6.81
C GLY A 27 -27.29 10.09 5.80
N ARG A 28 -28.47 10.43 5.28
CA ARG A 28 -29.13 9.64 4.21
C ARG A 28 -28.38 9.68 2.89
N ARG A 29 -27.69 10.78 2.59
CA ARG A 29 -26.87 10.91 1.37
C ARG A 29 -25.63 10.05 1.43
N GLU A 30 -24.94 10.01 2.58
CA GLU A 30 -23.82 9.12 2.84
C GLU A 30 -24.24 7.64 2.80
N GLU A 31 -25.38 7.31 3.42
CA GLU A 31 -25.90 5.94 3.44
C GLU A 31 -26.25 5.42 2.04
N LYS A 32 -26.86 6.25 1.19
CA LYS A 32 -27.12 5.91 -0.21
C LYS A 32 -25.85 5.69 -1.00
N GLY A 33 -24.83 6.55 -0.81
CA GLY A 33 -23.52 6.38 -1.43
C GLY A 33 -22.88 5.05 -1.02
N ARG A 34 -22.89 4.73 0.27
CA ARG A 34 -22.36 3.48 0.82
C ARG A 34 -23.12 2.24 0.31
N GLN A 35 -24.45 2.30 0.26
CA GLN A 35 -25.27 1.20 -0.27
C GLN A 35 -25.05 0.97 -1.77
N THR A 36 -24.88 2.04 -2.55
CA THR A 36 -24.55 1.93 -3.98
C THR A 36 -23.19 1.28 -4.16
N LEU A 37 -22.19 1.71 -3.40
CA LEU A 37 -20.84 1.13 -3.41
C LEU A 37 -20.87 -0.35 -3.01
N LEU A 38 -21.59 -0.70 -1.94
CA LEU A 38 -21.74 -2.10 -1.51
C LEU A 38 -22.42 -2.97 -2.58
N ARG A 39 -23.43 -2.45 -3.27
CA ARG A 39 -24.08 -3.13 -4.38
C ARG A 39 -23.13 -3.34 -5.57
N GLU A 40 -22.36 -2.33 -5.91
CA GLU A 40 -21.36 -2.39 -6.97
C GLU A 40 -20.30 -3.46 -6.64
N ILE A 41 -19.77 -3.46 -5.41
CA ILE A 41 -18.81 -4.47 -4.95
C ILE A 41 -19.42 -5.87 -5.01
N THR A 42 -20.62 -6.05 -4.47
CA THR A 42 -21.28 -7.37 -4.42
C THR A 42 -21.54 -7.94 -5.81
N ASN A 43 -21.83 -7.08 -6.80
CA ASN A 43 -22.14 -7.49 -8.16
C ASN A 43 -20.90 -7.68 -9.05
N THR A 44 -19.78 -7.05 -8.70
CA THR A 44 -18.59 -7.00 -9.57
C THR A 44 -17.34 -7.62 -8.97
N ALA A 45 -17.27 -7.74 -7.62
CA ALA A 45 -16.14 -8.38 -6.96
C ALA A 45 -16.07 -9.86 -7.34
N ARG A 46 -14.95 -10.27 -7.91
CA ARG A 46 -14.70 -11.66 -8.29
C ARG A 46 -13.62 -12.24 -7.38
N MET A 47 -13.95 -13.33 -6.69
CA MET A 47 -12.96 -14.15 -6.01
C MET A 47 -12.07 -14.85 -7.05
N VAL A 48 -10.77 -14.82 -6.83
CA VAL A 48 -9.76 -15.40 -7.72
C VAL A 48 -8.83 -16.32 -6.95
N SER A 49 -8.43 -17.41 -7.58
CA SER A 49 -7.41 -18.31 -7.05
C SER A 49 -6.05 -17.62 -6.98
N ARG A 50 -5.08 -18.23 -6.27
CA ARG A 50 -3.71 -17.73 -6.19
C ARG A 50 -3.10 -17.48 -7.57
N GLN A 51 -3.23 -18.40 -8.50
CA GLN A 51 -2.69 -18.27 -9.85
C GLN A 51 -3.35 -17.11 -10.61
N GLU A 52 -4.68 -17.04 -10.56
CA GLU A 52 -5.42 -15.94 -11.17
C GLU A 52 -5.09 -14.59 -10.52
N TYR A 53 -4.83 -14.55 -9.20
CA TYR A 53 -4.38 -13.34 -8.51
C TYR A 53 -3.09 -12.80 -9.14
N PHE A 54 -2.06 -13.61 -9.27
CA PHE A 54 -0.80 -13.17 -9.87
C PHE A 54 -0.92 -12.84 -11.36
N ASN A 55 -1.74 -13.58 -12.11
CA ASN A 55 -2.06 -13.24 -13.50
C ASN A 55 -2.73 -11.86 -13.59
N ASN A 56 -3.66 -11.54 -12.69
CA ASN A 56 -4.31 -10.23 -12.64
C ASN A 56 -3.34 -9.12 -12.19
N VAL A 57 -2.40 -9.40 -11.27
CA VAL A 57 -1.30 -8.45 -10.95
C VAL A 57 -0.51 -8.12 -12.21
N GLN A 58 -0.05 -9.14 -12.94
CA GLN A 58 0.72 -8.95 -14.17
C GLN A 58 -0.07 -8.19 -15.24
N PHE A 59 -1.33 -8.58 -15.46
CA PHE A 59 -2.22 -7.89 -16.40
C PHE A 59 -2.42 -6.42 -16.02
N GLY A 60 -2.69 -6.13 -14.72
CA GLY A 60 -2.83 -4.77 -14.23
C GLY A 60 -1.56 -3.94 -14.44
N MET A 61 -0.39 -4.52 -14.17
CA MET A 61 0.89 -3.85 -14.40
C MET A 61 1.16 -3.59 -15.88
N GLN A 62 0.72 -4.47 -16.77
CA GLN A 62 0.86 -4.30 -18.23
C GLN A 62 -0.07 -3.21 -18.78
N THR A 63 -1.27 -3.10 -18.26
CA THR A 63 -2.33 -2.23 -18.77
C THR A 63 -2.43 -0.88 -18.08
N ALA A 64 -1.83 -0.71 -16.90
CA ALA A 64 -1.79 0.55 -16.20
C ALA A 64 -1.14 1.65 -17.04
N MET A 65 -1.77 2.82 -17.06
CA MET A 65 -1.38 3.98 -17.85
C MET A 65 -0.85 5.15 -17.01
N LYS A 66 -1.21 5.23 -15.72
CA LYS A 66 -0.85 6.33 -14.83
C LYS A 66 -0.08 5.88 -13.59
N SER A 67 -0.66 4.96 -12.83
CA SER A 67 -0.09 4.58 -11.54
C SER A 67 -0.41 3.16 -11.12
N ILE A 68 0.53 2.56 -10.40
CA ILE A 68 0.41 1.28 -9.70
C ILE A 68 0.81 1.54 -8.26
N ARG A 69 -0.12 1.38 -7.31
CA ARG A 69 0.12 1.60 -5.89
C ARG A 69 -0.28 0.40 -5.08
N GLY A 70 0.65 -0.15 -4.30
CA GLY A 70 0.41 -1.37 -3.57
C GLY A 70 0.94 -1.37 -2.15
N ALA A 71 0.14 -1.87 -1.22
CA ALA A 71 0.61 -2.29 0.10
C ALA A 71 0.76 -3.81 0.09
N VAL A 72 2.01 -4.29 0.15
CA VAL A 72 2.37 -5.69 -0.08
C VAL A 72 3.30 -6.20 1.02
N THR A 73 3.38 -7.51 1.20
CA THR A 73 4.22 -8.10 2.25
C THR A 73 5.71 -7.93 2.00
N GLY A 74 6.15 -7.98 0.75
CA GLY A 74 7.58 -7.97 0.40
C GLY A 74 8.37 -9.13 1.01
N SER A 75 7.75 -10.31 1.13
CA SER A 75 8.42 -11.49 1.69
C SER A 75 9.45 -12.05 0.71
N ASN A 76 10.60 -12.46 1.24
CA ASN A 76 11.62 -13.14 0.45
C ASN A 76 11.09 -14.46 -0.12
N PRO A 77 11.51 -14.83 -1.35
CA PRO A 77 11.10 -16.09 -1.95
C PRO A 77 11.68 -17.27 -1.17
N ARG A 78 10.86 -18.30 -0.94
CA ARG A 78 11.24 -19.53 -0.22
C ARG A 78 11.58 -20.66 -1.17
N ASN A 79 11.27 -20.53 -2.44
CA ASN A 79 11.52 -21.53 -3.49
C ASN A 79 11.66 -20.85 -4.87
N ALA A 80 12.08 -21.62 -5.86
CA ALA A 80 12.30 -21.13 -7.23
C ALA A 80 11.02 -20.56 -7.87
N GLU A 81 9.86 -21.17 -7.63
CA GLU A 81 8.57 -20.67 -8.15
C GLU A 81 8.25 -19.25 -7.67
N GLN A 82 8.46 -19.01 -6.37
CA GLN A 82 8.24 -17.68 -5.80
C GLN A 82 9.25 -16.66 -6.33
N ASP A 83 10.50 -17.06 -6.55
CA ASP A 83 11.53 -16.19 -7.12
C ASP A 83 11.20 -15.83 -8.57
N GLU A 84 10.67 -16.76 -9.36
CA GLU A 84 10.21 -16.48 -10.73
C GLU A 84 9.04 -15.49 -10.76
N ILE A 85 8.09 -15.61 -9.82
CA ILE A 85 7.01 -14.63 -9.69
C ILE A 85 7.58 -13.24 -9.39
N ILE A 86 8.54 -13.13 -8.48
CA ILE A 86 9.18 -11.85 -8.14
C ILE A 86 9.94 -11.29 -9.34
N LYS A 87 10.72 -12.09 -10.06
CA LYS A 87 11.40 -11.68 -11.30
C LYS A 87 10.40 -11.16 -12.34
N SER A 88 9.28 -11.84 -12.50
CA SER A 88 8.22 -11.37 -13.39
C SER A 88 7.66 -10.02 -12.97
N ILE A 89 7.44 -9.80 -11.67
CA ILE A 89 7.00 -8.50 -11.13
C ILE A 89 8.06 -7.41 -11.41
N GLU A 90 9.34 -7.68 -11.16
CA GLU A 90 10.44 -6.75 -11.49
C GLU A 90 10.43 -6.33 -12.96
N ASP A 91 10.26 -7.29 -13.87
CA ASP A 91 10.20 -7.00 -15.30
C ASP A 91 8.99 -6.15 -15.65
N GLN A 92 7.84 -6.40 -15.03
CA GLN A 92 6.66 -5.57 -15.22
C GLN A 92 6.86 -4.16 -14.64
N ILE A 93 7.53 -4.00 -13.49
CA ILE A 93 7.91 -2.68 -12.94
C ILE A 93 8.76 -1.93 -13.96
N ARG A 94 9.83 -2.53 -14.48
CA ARG A 94 10.70 -1.91 -15.49
C ARG A 94 9.93 -1.48 -16.74
N ARG A 95 9.02 -2.33 -17.23
CA ARG A 95 8.17 -2.03 -18.39
C ARG A 95 7.17 -0.89 -18.10
N ALA A 96 6.52 -0.90 -16.93
CA ALA A 96 5.61 0.15 -16.51
C ALA A 96 6.34 1.50 -16.40
N ARG A 97 7.52 1.53 -15.77
CA ARG A 97 8.36 2.74 -15.67
C ARG A 97 8.81 3.26 -17.03
N LYS A 98 9.16 2.40 -17.97
CA LYS A 98 9.49 2.80 -19.36
C LYS A 98 8.30 3.45 -20.08
N ARG A 99 7.07 3.10 -19.72
CA ARG A 99 5.85 3.76 -20.23
C ARG A 99 5.49 5.06 -19.50
N GLY A 100 6.27 5.47 -18.48
CA GLY A 100 5.99 6.66 -17.66
C GLY A 100 4.98 6.42 -16.53
N VAL A 101 4.63 5.16 -16.25
CA VAL A 101 3.71 4.81 -15.16
C VAL A 101 4.43 4.95 -13.81
N SER A 102 3.81 5.62 -12.83
CA SER A 102 4.31 5.66 -11.45
C SER A 102 4.10 4.28 -10.80
N VAL A 103 5.14 3.75 -10.16
CA VAL A 103 5.05 2.49 -9.40
C VAL A 103 5.53 2.74 -7.98
N GLU A 104 4.63 2.55 -7.02
CA GLU A 104 4.84 2.90 -5.62
C GLU A 104 4.42 1.71 -4.73
N TYR A 105 5.32 1.29 -3.84
CA TYR A 105 5.06 0.18 -2.92
C TYR A 105 5.30 0.56 -1.46
N LEU A 106 4.32 0.23 -0.62
CA LEU A 106 4.44 0.21 0.83
C LEU A 106 4.75 -1.19 1.32
N LEU A 107 5.81 -1.33 2.10
CA LEU A 107 6.18 -2.56 2.79
C LEU A 107 6.18 -2.35 4.31
N LEU A 108 6.02 -3.44 5.05
CA LEU A 108 6.18 -3.41 6.50
C LEU A 108 7.63 -3.04 6.86
N LYS A 109 7.82 -2.10 7.80
CA LYS A 109 9.14 -1.69 8.28
C LYS A 109 9.78 -2.82 9.09
N SER A 110 10.53 -3.69 8.41
CA SER A 110 11.21 -4.85 8.99
C SER A 110 12.44 -5.20 8.13
N PRO A 111 13.61 -5.53 8.75
CA PRO A 111 14.86 -5.78 8.03
C PRO A 111 14.76 -6.91 7.00
N ASP A 112 13.93 -7.93 7.25
CA ASP A 112 13.70 -9.06 6.33
C ASP A 112 12.95 -8.67 5.04
N ARG A 113 12.50 -7.41 4.92
CA ARG A 113 11.89 -6.86 3.71
C ARG A 113 12.89 -6.14 2.80
N LEU A 114 14.08 -5.85 3.28
CA LEU A 114 15.07 -5.07 2.53
C LEU A 114 15.48 -5.73 1.22
N GLN A 115 15.64 -7.05 1.16
CA GLN A 115 15.98 -7.76 -0.06
C GLN A 115 14.96 -7.51 -1.18
N ILE A 116 13.68 -7.69 -0.90
CA ILE A 116 12.61 -7.46 -1.90
C ILE A 116 12.45 -5.98 -2.21
N ALA A 117 12.56 -5.13 -1.19
CA ALA A 117 12.54 -3.68 -1.38
C ALA A 117 13.63 -3.22 -2.35
N ASN A 118 14.87 -3.73 -2.17
CA ASN A 118 15.99 -3.47 -3.08
C ASN A 118 15.68 -3.93 -4.52
N ARG A 119 15.13 -5.12 -4.69
CA ARG A 119 14.77 -5.65 -6.01
C ARG A 119 13.73 -4.77 -6.71
N TYR A 120 12.69 -4.34 -6.02
CA TYR A 120 11.65 -3.46 -6.58
C TYR A 120 12.20 -2.05 -6.83
N HIS A 121 13.02 -1.52 -5.92
CA HIS A 121 13.68 -0.23 -6.09
C HIS A 121 14.62 -0.24 -7.31
N ALA A 122 15.46 -1.25 -7.45
CA ALA A 122 16.37 -1.44 -8.61
C ALA A 122 15.59 -1.64 -9.93
N ALA A 123 14.36 -2.16 -9.88
CA ALA A 123 13.48 -2.23 -11.04
C ALA A 123 12.81 -0.87 -11.38
N GLY A 124 12.93 0.15 -10.52
CA GLY A 124 12.46 1.52 -10.72
C GLY A 124 11.18 1.86 -9.96
N ALA A 125 10.71 1.03 -9.03
CA ALA A 125 9.63 1.41 -8.13
C ALA A 125 10.13 2.36 -7.03
N GLU A 126 9.28 3.27 -6.58
CA GLU A 126 9.48 3.95 -5.31
C GLU A 126 8.99 3.03 -4.19
N VAL A 127 9.85 2.76 -3.21
CA VAL A 127 9.53 1.86 -2.10
C VAL A 127 9.67 2.62 -0.79
N ARG A 128 8.65 2.50 0.06
CA ARG A 128 8.67 3.03 1.43
C ARG A 128 8.25 1.98 2.43
N PHE A 129 8.66 2.18 3.68
CA PHE A 129 8.39 1.29 4.80
C PHE A 129 7.50 1.97 5.83
N HIS A 130 6.51 1.25 6.31
CA HIS A 130 5.63 1.74 7.35
C HIS A 130 5.49 0.70 8.48
N SER A 131 5.57 1.13 9.74
CA SER A 131 5.54 0.24 10.91
C SER A 131 4.16 -0.40 11.17
N SER A 132 3.09 0.21 10.68
CA SER A 132 1.71 -0.19 10.96
C SER A 132 0.93 -0.45 9.66
N LEU A 133 1.30 -1.53 8.94
CA LEU A 133 0.57 -2.00 7.77
C LEU A 133 -0.22 -3.27 8.10
N ILE A 134 -1.44 -3.36 7.58
CA ILE A 134 -2.30 -4.54 7.71
C ILE A 134 -1.98 -5.63 6.67
N VAL A 135 -0.81 -5.58 6.05
CA VAL A 135 -0.40 -6.51 4.99
C VAL A 135 -0.27 -7.97 5.44
N SER A 136 -0.24 -8.22 6.75
CA SER A 136 -0.37 -9.57 7.31
C SER A 136 -1.74 -10.17 7.06
N ASP A 137 -2.77 -9.35 6.99
CA ASP A 137 -4.16 -9.76 6.86
C ASP A 137 -4.71 -9.48 5.46
N VAL A 138 -4.41 -8.28 4.92
CA VAL A 138 -4.90 -7.83 3.63
C VAL A 138 -3.78 -7.15 2.86
N ARG A 139 -3.52 -7.61 1.65
CA ARG A 139 -2.59 -7.01 0.68
C ARG A 139 -3.40 -6.46 -0.46
N TYR A 140 -2.98 -5.35 -1.02
CA TYR A 140 -3.70 -4.81 -2.16
C TYR A 140 -2.79 -4.09 -3.15
N VAL A 141 -3.24 -4.03 -4.39
CA VAL A 141 -2.65 -3.21 -5.44
C VAL A 141 -3.77 -2.48 -6.17
N VAL A 142 -3.64 -1.17 -6.30
CA VAL A 142 -4.57 -0.31 -7.06
C VAL A 142 -3.92 0.07 -8.38
N PHE A 143 -4.68 -0.05 -9.46
CA PHE A 143 -4.26 0.27 -10.82
C PHE A 143 -5.10 1.42 -11.37
N ASP A 144 -4.47 2.56 -11.67
CA ASP A 144 -5.04 3.74 -12.33
C ASP A 144 -6.34 4.29 -11.70
N THR A 145 -6.60 4.06 -10.42
CA THR A 145 -7.88 4.42 -9.78
C THR A 145 -9.10 3.70 -10.41
N LYS A 146 -8.88 2.63 -11.17
CA LYS A 146 -9.96 1.91 -11.88
C LYS A 146 -10.43 0.66 -11.17
N TYR A 147 -9.51 -0.07 -10.60
CA TYR A 147 -9.80 -1.29 -9.85
C TYR A 147 -8.74 -1.58 -8.80
N VAL A 148 -9.11 -2.37 -7.85
CA VAL A 148 -8.22 -2.88 -6.80
C VAL A 148 -8.17 -4.39 -6.84
N LEU A 149 -6.98 -4.94 -6.67
CA LEU A 149 -6.75 -6.35 -6.47
C LEU A 149 -6.33 -6.57 -5.02
N ILE A 150 -7.13 -7.34 -4.27
CA ILE A 150 -6.90 -7.64 -2.86
C ILE A 150 -6.41 -9.08 -2.76
N GLY A 151 -5.32 -9.30 -2.03
CA GLY A 151 -4.80 -10.63 -1.73
C GLY A 151 -5.03 -11.00 -0.27
N LEU A 152 -5.53 -12.20 -0.03
CA LEU A 152 -5.73 -12.75 1.29
C LEU A 152 -4.70 -13.86 1.55
N PRO A 153 -4.03 -13.86 2.71
CA PRO A 153 -3.14 -14.95 3.10
C PRO A 153 -3.94 -16.20 3.53
N SER A 154 -3.27 -17.34 3.56
CA SER A 154 -3.86 -18.60 4.05
C SER A 154 -4.14 -18.61 5.55
N SER A 155 -3.45 -17.76 6.31
CA SER A 155 -3.63 -17.51 7.74
C SER A 155 -3.03 -16.16 8.09
N VAL A 156 -3.38 -15.63 9.26
CA VAL A 156 -2.83 -14.35 9.75
C VAL A 156 -1.32 -14.46 9.90
N GLY A 157 -0.60 -13.48 9.37
CA GLY A 157 0.85 -13.39 9.49
C GLY A 157 1.52 -12.81 8.23
N ALA A 158 2.46 -11.90 8.45
CA ALA A 158 3.14 -11.16 7.37
C ALA A 158 3.92 -12.05 6.38
N ASN A 159 4.28 -13.27 6.79
CA ASN A 159 5.07 -14.20 5.98
C ASN A 159 4.24 -15.26 5.25
N ASN A 160 2.93 -15.26 5.43
CA ASN A 160 2.08 -16.24 4.77
C ASN A 160 1.82 -15.85 3.30
N PRO A 161 1.90 -16.82 2.38
CA PRO A 161 1.65 -16.55 0.97
C PRO A 161 0.18 -16.16 0.74
N THR A 162 -0.06 -15.38 -0.30
CA THR A 162 -1.42 -15.14 -0.79
C THR A 162 -2.02 -16.45 -1.26
N ARG A 163 -3.18 -16.84 -0.72
CA ARG A 163 -3.91 -18.05 -1.09
C ARG A 163 -4.96 -17.77 -2.16
N GLU A 164 -5.69 -16.70 -1.98
CA GLU A 164 -6.79 -16.27 -2.83
C GLU A 164 -6.86 -14.76 -2.84
N GLY A 165 -7.68 -14.19 -3.69
CA GLY A 165 -7.85 -12.75 -3.74
C GLY A 165 -9.19 -12.34 -4.29
N TYR A 166 -9.39 -11.03 -4.37
CA TYR A 166 -10.57 -10.40 -4.95
C TYR A 166 -10.14 -9.37 -5.97
N LEU A 167 -10.64 -9.50 -7.19
CA LEU A 167 -10.59 -8.44 -8.20
C LEU A 167 -11.86 -7.60 -8.07
N ILE A 168 -11.71 -6.32 -7.81
CA ILE A 168 -12.82 -5.39 -7.61
C ILE A 168 -12.70 -4.25 -8.63
N PRO A 169 -13.39 -4.31 -9.76
CA PRO A 169 -13.39 -3.27 -10.78
C PRO A 169 -14.36 -2.14 -10.37
N SER A 170 -13.98 -1.36 -9.38
CA SER A 170 -14.75 -0.25 -8.84
C SER A 170 -13.83 0.93 -8.55
N GLU A 171 -14.12 2.08 -9.20
CA GLU A 171 -13.39 3.33 -8.97
C GLU A 171 -13.55 3.79 -7.52
N GLY A 172 -14.75 3.69 -6.95
CA GLY A 172 -14.99 4.06 -5.55
C GLY A 172 -14.17 3.22 -4.57
N MET A 173 -14.04 1.91 -4.80
CA MET A 173 -13.15 1.07 -3.99
C MET A 173 -11.68 1.42 -4.20
N ALA A 174 -11.27 1.66 -5.44
CA ALA A 174 -9.92 2.09 -5.73
C ALA A 174 -9.58 3.40 -5.01
N GLU A 175 -10.48 4.37 -4.97
CA GLU A 175 -10.31 5.63 -4.24
C GLU A 175 -10.15 5.43 -2.72
N ILE A 176 -10.95 4.54 -2.10
CA ILE A 176 -10.84 4.20 -0.67
C ILE A 176 -9.44 3.63 -0.37
N PHE A 177 -8.98 2.66 -1.16
CA PHE A 177 -7.65 2.07 -0.98
C PHE A 177 -6.53 3.05 -1.27
N LEU A 178 -6.69 3.94 -2.25
CA LEU A 178 -5.73 5.02 -2.52
C LEU A 178 -5.67 6.04 -1.39
N HIS A 179 -6.80 6.40 -0.80
CA HIS A 179 -6.80 7.30 0.36
C HIS A 179 -6.02 6.68 1.52
N GLN A 180 -6.29 5.41 1.84
CA GLN A 180 -5.54 4.67 2.86
C GLN A 180 -4.04 4.58 2.52
N PHE A 181 -3.70 4.27 1.26
CA PHE A 181 -2.33 4.23 0.78
C PHE A 181 -1.63 5.57 0.99
N ASN A 182 -2.22 6.68 0.51
CA ASN A 182 -1.64 8.00 0.58
C ASN A 182 -1.40 8.48 2.02
N THR A 183 -2.32 8.18 2.94
CA THR A 183 -2.15 8.48 4.37
C THR A 183 -0.91 7.78 4.92
N LYS A 184 -0.76 6.49 4.66
CA LYS A 184 0.40 5.71 5.11
C LYS A 184 1.68 6.10 4.39
N TRP A 185 1.58 6.44 3.10
CA TRP A 185 2.71 6.87 2.28
C TRP A 185 3.37 8.16 2.79
N ALA A 186 2.56 9.11 3.26
CA ALA A 186 3.05 10.37 3.80
C ALA A 186 3.90 10.18 5.07
N GLU A 187 3.60 9.17 5.87
CA GLU A 187 4.28 8.86 7.14
C GLU A 187 5.42 7.83 6.96
N ALA A 188 5.53 7.22 5.78
CA ALA A 188 6.41 6.09 5.53
C ALA A 188 7.87 6.51 5.31
N THR A 189 8.81 5.76 5.87
CA THR A 189 10.25 5.93 5.71
C THR A 189 10.66 5.50 4.30
N ARG A 190 11.44 6.31 3.59
CA ARG A 190 11.96 5.97 2.25
C ARG A 190 12.95 4.80 2.32
N TYR A 191 13.09 4.10 1.19
CA TYR A 191 14.02 2.96 1.08
C TYR A 191 15.45 3.32 1.53
N ASP A 192 16.01 4.42 1.00
CA ASP A 192 17.38 4.84 1.31
C ASP A 192 17.56 5.19 2.79
N GLU A 193 16.58 5.87 3.38
CA GLU A 193 16.58 6.27 4.79
C GLU A 193 16.53 5.03 5.70
N TYR A 194 15.65 4.09 5.39
CA TYR A 194 15.54 2.86 6.19
C TYR A 194 16.78 1.97 6.05
N LEU A 195 17.34 1.84 4.85
CA LEU A 195 18.60 1.11 4.66
C LEU A 195 19.73 1.78 5.44
N ALA A 196 19.80 3.10 5.47
CA ALA A 196 20.77 3.86 6.24
C ALA A 196 20.63 3.63 7.75
N GLU A 197 19.38 3.59 8.29
CA GLU A 197 19.10 3.24 9.69
C GLU A 197 19.67 1.86 10.04
N ILE A 198 19.35 0.84 9.25
CA ILE A 198 19.79 -0.54 9.47
C ILE A 198 21.31 -0.69 9.37
N LEU A 199 21.95 -0.04 8.38
CA LEU A 199 23.40 -0.05 8.26
C LEU A 199 24.10 0.65 9.43
N SER A 200 23.55 1.75 9.94
CA SER A 200 24.05 2.46 11.11
C SER A 200 23.94 1.59 12.36
N GLU A 201 22.81 0.93 12.56
CA GLU A 201 22.60 -0.01 13.66
C GLU A 201 23.56 -1.20 13.59
N ALA A 202 23.70 -1.83 12.42
CA ALA A 202 24.63 -2.93 12.21
C ALA A 202 26.08 -2.53 12.51
N LYS A 203 26.49 -1.32 12.10
CA LYS A 203 27.83 -0.79 12.41
C LYS A 203 28.02 -0.41 13.87
N SER A 204 27.00 0.01 14.58
CA SER A 204 27.09 0.28 16.03
C SER A 204 27.39 -0.99 16.83
N HIS A 205 26.82 -2.13 16.40
CA HIS A 205 27.09 -3.43 17.00
C HIS A 205 28.39 -4.07 16.52
N SER A 206 28.83 -3.76 15.31
CA SER A 206 30.02 -4.30 14.67
C SER A 206 30.79 -3.22 13.90
N PRO A 207 31.57 -2.34 14.56
CA PRO A 207 32.20 -1.17 13.92
C PRO A 207 33.12 -1.54 12.73
N ASN A 208 33.74 -2.71 12.80
CA ASN A 208 34.67 -3.21 11.78
C ASN A 208 34.00 -4.10 10.73
N ALA A 209 32.68 -4.21 10.71
CA ALA A 209 31.98 -5.01 9.70
C ALA A 209 32.31 -4.51 8.28
N SER A 210 32.78 -5.43 7.42
CA SER A 210 33.06 -5.10 6.02
C SER A 210 31.75 -4.91 5.23
N VAL A 211 31.85 -4.23 4.09
CA VAL A 211 30.72 -4.06 3.19
C VAL A 211 30.17 -5.40 2.71
N GLU A 212 31.06 -6.35 2.44
CA GLU A 212 30.72 -7.70 1.98
C GLU A 212 29.92 -8.46 3.05
N LEU A 213 30.32 -8.33 4.33
CA LEU A 213 29.61 -8.94 5.44
C LEU A 213 28.19 -8.34 5.59
N LEU A 214 28.07 -7.01 5.55
CA LEU A 214 26.78 -6.32 5.62
C LEU A 214 25.87 -6.67 4.43
N SER A 215 26.45 -6.71 3.23
CA SER A 215 25.77 -7.14 2.00
C SER A 215 25.20 -8.56 2.13
N SER A 216 26.00 -9.48 2.63
CA SER A 216 25.60 -10.88 2.85
C SER A 216 24.49 -11.00 3.90
N GLN A 217 24.60 -10.29 5.03
CA GLN A 217 23.61 -10.31 6.10
C GLN A 217 22.26 -9.74 5.67
N LEU A 218 22.28 -8.63 4.94
CA LEU A 218 21.06 -7.96 4.48
C LEU A 218 20.52 -8.50 3.15
N GLN A 219 21.30 -9.38 2.48
CA GLN A 219 20.99 -9.95 1.17
C GLN A 219 20.70 -8.86 0.10
N ILE A 220 21.48 -7.80 0.13
CA ILE A 220 21.44 -6.70 -0.85
C ILE A 220 22.82 -6.55 -1.50
N PRO A 221 22.91 -6.04 -2.75
CA PRO A 221 24.19 -5.89 -3.44
C PRO A 221 25.21 -5.02 -2.67
N ALA A 222 26.46 -5.41 -2.68
CA ALA A 222 27.55 -4.66 -2.01
C ALA A 222 27.65 -3.21 -2.52
N GLU A 223 27.40 -2.98 -3.80
CA GLU A 223 27.39 -1.64 -4.40
C GLU A 223 26.32 -0.74 -3.79
N GLU A 224 25.14 -1.30 -3.47
CA GLU A 224 24.06 -0.56 -2.82
C GLU A 224 24.43 -0.19 -1.37
N VAL A 225 25.04 -1.11 -0.62
CA VAL A 225 25.58 -0.85 0.71
C VAL A 225 26.63 0.27 0.66
N LYS A 226 27.57 0.20 -0.30
CA LYS A 226 28.58 1.24 -0.49
C LYS A 226 27.96 2.60 -0.80
N ARG A 227 26.97 2.63 -1.69
CA ARG A 227 26.27 3.85 -2.09
C ARG A 227 25.66 4.57 -0.87
N VAL A 228 24.90 3.83 -0.05
CA VAL A 228 24.23 4.40 1.13
C VAL A 228 25.24 4.82 2.21
N LEU A 229 26.28 4.02 2.48
CA LEU A 229 27.34 4.38 3.44
C LEU A 229 28.15 5.61 3.01
N ALA A 230 28.33 5.82 1.71
CA ALA A 230 29.02 7.00 1.19
C ALA A 230 28.17 8.28 1.44
N THR A 231 26.85 8.20 1.27
CA THR A 231 25.94 9.32 1.52
C THR A 231 25.90 9.72 3.00
N GLN A 232 26.02 8.76 3.92
CA GLN A 232 26.07 9.03 5.37
C GLN A 232 27.32 9.75 5.85
N ARG A 233 28.44 9.70 5.09
CA ARG A 233 29.72 10.36 5.48
C ARG A 233 29.78 11.83 5.10
N ILE A 234 28.84 12.32 4.33
CA ILE A 234 28.83 13.68 3.77
C ILE A 234 27.84 14.60 4.54
N GLY A 235 26.98 14.04 5.38
CA GLY A 235 26.02 14.77 6.22
C GLY A 235 26.47 14.77 7.69
#